data_2fc9355cdd97b1db7093c676125efbf3
#
_entry.id   2fc9355cdd97b1db7093c676125efbf3
#
_cell.length_a   1.000
_cell.length_b   1.000
_cell.length_c   1.000
_cell.angle_alpha   90.00
_cell.angle_beta   90.00
_cell.angle_gamma   90.00
#
_symmetry.space_group_name_H-M   'P 1'
#
loop_
_entity.id
_entity.type
_entity.pdbx_description
1 polymer ?
#
loop_
_entity_poly.entity_id
_entity_poly.type
_entity_poly.pdbx_seq_one_letter_code
_entity_poly.pdbx_strand_id
1 'polypeptide(L)'
;MQIKEFQSEENAGERIDKFLTEKVPELSRSYIQKLIKEKNVKVNSAVIKSNYKVAKGDQIRITIPDLTEPDILPENIPLDILYEDEDILVVNKPKGMVVHPAAGHYTGTLVNAIMYHCKDQLSGINGVMRPGIVHRIDMDTTGSLLVCKNDTAHQILADPPVLPQLHGY
;
A
#
# COMPACT_ATOMS: atom_id res chain seq x y z
N MET A 1 16.07 -5.61 7.29
CA MET A 1 16.87 -5.53 6.05
C MET A 1 17.35 -6.92 5.67
N GLN A 2 16.94 -7.44 4.53
CA GLN A 2 17.32 -8.77 4.05
C GLN A 2 18.30 -8.62 2.87
N ILE A 3 19.41 -9.37 2.89
CA ILE A 3 20.37 -9.41 1.81
C ILE A 3 20.35 -10.81 1.20
N LYS A 4 20.24 -10.86 -0.13
CA LYS A 4 20.38 -12.11 -0.89
C LYS A 4 21.52 -11.96 -1.90
N GLU A 5 22.29 -13.02 -2.08
CA GLU A 5 23.42 -13.07 -2.98
C GLU A 5 23.25 -14.25 -3.96
N PHE A 6 23.57 -14.01 -5.21
CA PHE A 6 23.47 -15.01 -6.28
C PHE A 6 24.74 -14.96 -7.14
N GLN A 7 25.15 -16.09 -7.64
CA GLN A 7 26.16 -16.19 -8.68
C GLN A 7 25.51 -16.68 -9.98
N SER A 8 25.78 -16.00 -11.06
CA SER A 8 25.27 -16.40 -12.39
C SER A 8 26.12 -17.51 -12.99
N GLU A 9 25.56 -18.70 -13.16
CA GLU A 9 26.28 -19.83 -13.74
C GLU A 9 26.01 -19.97 -15.25
N GLU A 10 24.75 -19.85 -15.72
CA GLU A 10 24.33 -20.14 -17.08
C GLU A 10 23.54 -19.04 -17.80
N ASN A 11 23.05 -18.03 -17.09
CA ASN A 11 22.10 -17.04 -17.64
C ASN A 11 22.77 -15.85 -18.34
N ALA A 12 23.86 -16.09 -19.08
CA ALA A 12 24.58 -15.06 -19.80
C ALA A 12 23.68 -14.37 -20.86
N GLY A 13 23.57 -13.07 -20.77
CA GLY A 13 22.81 -12.24 -21.71
C GLY A 13 21.39 -11.91 -21.30
N GLU A 14 20.87 -12.54 -20.23
CA GLU A 14 19.56 -12.20 -19.69
C GLU A 14 19.59 -10.86 -18.95
N ARG A 15 18.47 -10.13 -18.96
CA ARG A 15 18.34 -8.89 -18.20
C ARG A 15 18.28 -9.15 -16.71
N ILE A 16 18.99 -8.35 -15.94
CA ILE A 16 19.08 -8.48 -14.47
C ILE A 16 17.70 -8.42 -13.80
N ASP A 17 16.77 -7.61 -14.30
CA ASP A 17 15.42 -7.49 -13.73
C ASP A 17 14.62 -8.78 -13.93
N LYS A 18 14.84 -9.51 -15.03
CA LYS A 18 14.20 -10.80 -15.28
C LYS A 18 14.87 -11.91 -14.46
N PHE A 19 16.19 -11.99 -14.48
CA PHE A 19 16.98 -12.92 -13.68
C PHE A 19 16.57 -12.87 -12.20
N LEU A 20 16.50 -11.67 -11.61
CA LEU A 20 16.12 -11.51 -10.21
C LEU A 20 14.65 -11.87 -9.94
N THR A 21 13.73 -11.68 -10.90
CA THR A 21 12.34 -12.12 -10.76
C THR A 21 12.24 -13.64 -10.63
N GLU A 22 13.09 -14.38 -11.33
CA GLU A 22 13.14 -15.85 -11.23
C GLU A 22 13.80 -16.33 -9.93
N LYS A 23 14.84 -15.62 -9.46
CA LYS A 23 15.59 -15.99 -8.24
C LYS A 23 14.91 -15.54 -6.94
N VAL A 24 14.04 -14.53 -7.00
CA VAL A 24 13.31 -13.96 -5.86
C VAL A 24 11.82 -13.85 -6.21
N PRO A 25 11.11 -14.99 -6.30
CA PRO A 25 9.73 -15.04 -6.80
C PRO A 25 8.73 -14.29 -5.90
N GLU A 26 9.09 -14.02 -4.65
CA GLU A 26 8.31 -13.21 -3.73
C GLU A 26 8.28 -11.71 -4.09
N LEU A 27 9.18 -11.25 -4.98
CA LEU A 27 9.23 -9.86 -5.41
C LEU A 27 8.69 -9.69 -6.83
N SER A 28 7.81 -8.71 -7.02
CA SER A 28 7.36 -8.35 -8.37
C SER A 28 8.51 -7.72 -9.17
N ARG A 29 8.46 -7.90 -10.50
CA ARG A 29 9.46 -7.30 -11.40
C ARG A 29 9.53 -5.78 -11.28
N SER A 30 8.40 -5.11 -11.09
CA SER A 30 8.34 -3.66 -10.87
C SER A 30 9.06 -3.24 -9.59
N TYR A 31 8.92 -4.02 -8.51
CA TYR A 31 9.62 -3.76 -7.26
C TYR A 31 11.14 -3.99 -7.40
N ILE A 32 11.56 -5.02 -8.10
CA ILE A 32 12.99 -5.26 -8.43
C ILE A 32 13.57 -4.09 -9.23
N GLN A 33 12.85 -3.56 -10.23
CA GLN A 33 13.29 -2.40 -10.99
C GLN A 33 13.41 -1.13 -10.11
N LYS A 34 12.52 -0.97 -9.13
CA LYS A 34 12.62 0.08 -8.11
C LYS A 34 13.88 -0.09 -7.27
N LEU A 35 14.16 -1.29 -6.76
CA LEU A 35 15.36 -1.59 -5.98
C LEU A 35 16.65 -1.32 -6.77
N ILE A 36 16.67 -1.63 -8.07
CA ILE A 36 17.79 -1.31 -8.95
C ILE A 36 17.99 0.21 -9.07
N LYS A 37 16.91 0.96 -9.28
CA LYS A 37 16.93 2.43 -9.38
C LYS A 37 17.43 3.06 -8.07
N GLU A 38 17.05 2.50 -6.94
CA GLU A 38 17.46 2.93 -5.59
C GLU A 38 18.87 2.43 -5.19
N LYS A 39 19.61 1.79 -6.13
CA LYS A 39 20.98 1.27 -5.92
C LYS A 39 21.07 0.13 -4.89
N ASN A 40 19.96 -0.53 -4.61
CA ASN A 40 19.86 -1.69 -3.72
C ASN A 40 20.23 -3.01 -4.42
N VAL A 41 20.58 -2.97 -5.71
CA VAL A 41 21.11 -4.10 -6.47
C VAL A 41 22.50 -3.74 -6.99
N LYS A 42 23.45 -4.62 -6.72
CA LYS A 42 24.85 -4.49 -7.19
C LYS A 42 25.27 -5.77 -7.90
N VAL A 43 26.08 -5.61 -8.94
CA VAL A 43 26.76 -6.72 -9.62
C VAL A 43 28.25 -6.48 -9.53
N ASN A 44 29.00 -7.46 -9.03
CA ASN A 44 30.45 -7.36 -8.79
C ASN A 44 30.81 -6.08 -8.00
N SER A 45 29.96 -5.75 -6.99
CA SER A 45 30.03 -4.53 -6.16
C SER A 45 29.69 -3.22 -6.86
N ALA A 46 29.41 -3.23 -8.17
CA ALA A 46 29.04 -2.03 -8.95
C ALA A 46 27.54 -1.82 -9.03
N VAL A 47 27.11 -0.56 -9.04
CA VAL A 47 25.72 -0.17 -9.29
C VAL A 47 25.40 -0.34 -10.78
N ILE A 48 24.27 -0.96 -11.10
CA ILE A 48 23.86 -1.27 -12.47
C ILE A 48 22.48 -0.65 -12.79
N LYS A 49 22.13 -0.70 -14.09
CA LYS A 49 20.79 -0.32 -14.57
C LYS A 49 19.93 -1.57 -14.78
N SER A 50 18.60 -1.42 -14.79
CA SER A 50 17.65 -2.52 -14.94
C SER A 50 17.74 -3.29 -16.28
N ASN A 51 18.39 -2.71 -17.28
CA ASN A 51 18.67 -3.36 -18.56
C ASN A 51 20.07 -4.03 -18.62
N TYR A 52 20.80 -4.08 -17.49
CA TYR A 52 22.07 -4.80 -17.41
C TYR A 52 21.87 -6.26 -17.83
N LYS A 53 22.77 -6.75 -18.69
CA LYS A 53 22.79 -8.15 -19.13
C LYS A 53 23.73 -8.93 -18.25
N VAL A 54 23.19 -9.89 -17.54
CA VAL A 54 23.95 -10.75 -16.62
C VAL A 54 25.01 -11.53 -17.41
N ALA A 55 26.25 -11.52 -16.92
CA ALA A 55 27.34 -12.30 -17.49
C ALA A 55 27.61 -13.54 -16.61
N LYS A 56 28.18 -14.58 -17.23
CA LYS A 56 28.60 -15.77 -16.48
C LYS A 56 29.64 -15.42 -15.43
N GLY A 57 29.42 -15.86 -14.20
CA GLY A 57 30.30 -15.58 -13.07
C GLY A 57 29.97 -14.28 -12.31
N ASP A 58 28.98 -13.51 -12.75
CA ASP A 58 28.57 -12.30 -12.02
C ASP A 58 28.12 -12.63 -10.59
N GLN A 59 28.64 -11.88 -9.64
CA GLN A 59 28.17 -11.88 -8.25
C GLN A 59 27.12 -10.79 -8.07
N ILE A 60 25.88 -11.19 -7.85
CA ILE A 60 24.71 -10.31 -7.78
C ILE A 60 24.26 -10.25 -6.34
N ARG A 61 24.25 -9.05 -5.77
CA ARG A 61 23.72 -8.78 -4.42
C ARG A 61 22.49 -7.91 -4.52
N ILE A 62 21.39 -8.36 -3.95
CA ILE A 62 20.17 -7.59 -3.75
C ILE A 62 19.95 -7.33 -2.27
N THR A 63 19.77 -6.07 -1.91
CA THR A 63 19.38 -5.63 -0.57
C THR A 63 17.91 -5.28 -0.60
N ILE A 64 17.12 -6.00 0.18
CA ILE A 64 15.68 -5.75 0.33
C ILE A 64 15.53 -4.99 1.64
N PRO A 65 15.20 -3.67 1.57
CA PRO A 65 14.90 -2.92 2.79
C PRO A 65 13.72 -3.54 3.52
N ASP A 66 13.71 -3.45 4.85
CA ASP A 66 12.47 -3.72 5.57
C ASP A 66 11.42 -2.74 5.05
N LEU A 67 10.23 -3.25 4.80
CA LEU A 67 9.07 -2.39 4.56
C LEU A 67 8.83 -1.64 5.87
N THR A 68 9.46 -0.51 6.04
CA THR A 68 8.96 0.48 7.00
C THR A 68 7.65 0.97 6.40
N GLU A 69 6.54 0.39 6.88
CA GLU A 69 5.25 1.03 6.67
C GLU A 69 5.42 2.46 7.21
N PRO A 70 5.17 3.48 6.40
CA PRO A 70 5.28 4.84 6.89
C PRO A 70 4.31 4.97 8.06
N ASP A 71 4.78 5.47 9.19
CA ASP A 71 3.93 5.81 10.32
C ASP A 71 2.88 6.80 9.83
N ILE A 72 1.64 6.35 9.78
CA ILE A 72 0.52 7.24 9.46
C ILE A 72 0.20 8.00 10.73
N LEU A 73 0.53 9.27 10.73
CA LEU A 73 0.29 10.13 11.88
C LEU A 73 -1.10 10.76 11.79
N PRO A 74 -1.84 10.82 12.90
CA PRO A 74 -3.08 11.59 13.00
C PRO A 74 -2.83 13.08 12.67
N GLU A 75 -3.66 13.67 11.83
CA GLU A 75 -3.56 15.08 11.46
C GLU A 75 -4.89 15.80 11.71
N ASN A 76 -4.85 16.99 12.30
CA ASN A 76 -6.03 17.82 12.54
C ASN A 76 -6.51 18.48 11.24
N ILE A 77 -7.14 17.68 10.39
CA ILE A 77 -7.75 18.12 9.14
C ILE A 77 -9.26 18.15 9.34
N PRO A 78 -9.93 19.29 9.06
CA PRO A 78 -11.39 19.39 9.16
C PRO A 78 -12.10 18.35 8.29
N LEU A 79 -13.07 17.64 8.86
CA LEU A 79 -13.92 16.68 8.19
C LEU A 79 -15.34 17.25 8.05
N ASP A 80 -15.92 17.09 6.86
CA ASP A 80 -17.34 17.32 6.63
C ASP A 80 -18.11 16.05 7.00
N ILE A 81 -18.58 15.96 8.25
CA ILE A 81 -19.24 14.80 8.85
C ILE A 81 -20.73 14.87 8.52
N LEU A 82 -21.21 13.87 7.79
CA LEU A 82 -22.62 13.71 7.44
C LEU A 82 -23.41 12.94 8.50
N TYR A 83 -22.76 11.97 9.15
CA TYR A 83 -23.34 11.15 10.19
C TYR A 83 -22.24 10.53 11.06
N GLU A 84 -22.50 10.39 12.34
CA GLU A 84 -21.62 9.69 13.28
C GLU A 84 -22.42 9.08 14.43
N ASP A 85 -22.09 7.82 14.78
CA ASP A 85 -22.56 7.14 15.98
C ASP A 85 -21.41 6.35 16.66
N GLU A 86 -21.74 5.34 17.48
CA GLU A 86 -20.73 4.52 18.16
C GLU A 86 -20.01 3.54 17.21
N ASP A 87 -20.65 3.18 16.09
CA ASP A 87 -20.21 2.14 15.17
C ASP A 87 -19.59 2.68 13.88
N ILE A 88 -20.12 3.76 13.35
CA ILE A 88 -19.75 4.31 12.04
C ILE A 88 -19.57 5.82 12.05
N LEU A 89 -18.75 6.28 11.10
CA LEU A 89 -18.59 7.68 10.73
C LEU A 89 -18.80 7.79 9.21
N VAL A 90 -19.67 8.70 8.77
CA VAL A 90 -19.86 9.01 7.34
C VAL A 90 -19.34 10.40 7.06
N VAL A 91 -18.36 10.50 6.17
CA VAL A 91 -17.75 11.76 5.79
C VAL A 91 -18.01 12.10 4.33
N ASN A 92 -18.23 13.36 4.02
CA ASN A 92 -18.25 13.86 2.66
C ASN A 92 -16.81 14.20 2.24
N LYS A 93 -16.16 13.28 1.51
CA LYS A 93 -14.78 13.48 1.07
C LYS A 93 -14.70 14.59 0.04
N PRO A 94 -13.88 15.63 0.25
CA PRO A 94 -13.71 16.69 -0.75
C PRO A 94 -12.89 16.19 -1.95
N LYS A 95 -13.00 16.91 -3.07
CA LYS A 95 -12.11 16.77 -4.22
C LYS A 95 -10.67 17.10 -3.82
N GLY A 96 -9.72 16.42 -4.41
CA GLY A 96 -8.27 16.63 -4.16
C GLY A 96 -7.72 15.90 -2.94
N MET A 97 -8.58 15.27 -2.12
CA MET A 97 -8.15 14.49 -0.96
C MET A 97 -7.99 13.02 -1.32
N VAL A 98 -6.81 12.47 -1.05
CA VAL A 98 -6.53 11.03 -1.15
C VAL A 98 -7.10 10.30 0.06
N VAL A 99 -7.68 9.12 -0.13
CA VAL A 99 -8.25 8.34 0.98
C VAL A 99 -7.14 7.74 1.86
N HIS A 100 -6.15 7.07 1.26
CA HIS A 100 -5.05 6.44 2.00
C HIS A 100 -3.70 7.03 1.65
N PRO A 101 -2.73 6.99 2.56
CA PRO A 101 -1.35 7.26 2.23
C PRO A 101 -0.85 6.36 1.10
N ALA A 102 -0.20 6.97 0.12
CA ALA A 102 0.39 6.31 -1.03
C ALA A 102 1.70 7.01 -1.41
N ALA A 103 2.46 6.44 -2.35
CA ALA A 103 3.68 7.06 -2.83
C ALA A 103 3.43 8.50 -3.33
N GLY A 104 4.06 9.48 -2.67
CA GLY A 104 3.88 10.91 -2.92
C GLY A 104 2.77 11.61 -2.11
N HIS A 105 1.97 10.87 -1.33
CA HIS A 105 0.86 11.38 -0.50
C HIS A 105 0.83 10.65 0.84
N TYR A 106 1.81 10.91 1.71
CA TYR A 106 1.89 10.27 3.04
C TYR A 106 1.20 11.07 4.14
N THR A 107 0.85 12.32 3.86
CA THR A 107 0.19 13.28 4.75
C THR A 107 -1.00 13.90 4.06
N GLY A 108 -1.88 14.57 4.80
CA GLY A 108 -3.04 15.25 4.25
C GLY A 108 -4.12 14.32 3.70
N THR A 109 -4.11 13.03 4.07
CA THR A 109 -5.09 12.07 3.57
C THR A 109 -6.31 11.97 4.49
N LEU A 110 -7.39 11.37 3.97
CA LEU A 110 -8.57 11.12 4.79
C LEU A 110 -8.24 10.24 6.00
N VAL A 111 -7.37 9.24 5.85
CA VAL A 111 -6.94 8.38 6.97
C VAL A 111 -6.26 9.19 8.05
N ASN A 112 -5.37 10.15 7.73
CA ASN A 112 -4.76 11.02 8.74
C ASN A 112 -5.82 11.82 9.53
N ALA A 113 -6.85 12.35 8.82
CA ALA A 113 -7.93 13.11 9.42
C ALA A 113 -8.82 12.25 10.33
N ILE A 114 -9.24 11.06 9.88
CA ILE A 114 -10.10 10.18 10.69
C ILE A 114 -9.36 9.62 11.92
N MET A 115 -8.07 9.33 11.80
CA MET A 115 -7.25 8.92 12.95
C MET A 115 -7.19 10.01 14.02
N TYR A 116 -7.11 11.28 13.62
CA TYR A 116 -7.16 12.39 14.56
C TYR A 116 -8.54 12.55 15.19
N HIS A 117 -9.60 12.44 14.40
CA HIS A 117 -10.99 12.61 14.86
C HIS A 117 -11.44 11.48 15.79
N CYS A 118 -11.27 10.24 15.35
CA CYS A 118 -11.72 9.05 16.08
C CYS A 118 -10.73 8.59 17.17
N LYS A 119 -9.50 9.07 17.17
CA LYS A 119 -8.43 8.63 18.07
C LYS A 119 -8.28 7.11 18.04
N ASP A 120 -8.46 6.45 19.20
CA ASP A 120 -8.34 5.00 19.34
C ASP A 120 -9.61 4.22 18.95
N GLN A 121 -10.66 4.92 18.51
CA GLN A 121 -11.93 4.34 18.10
C GLN A 121 -11.96 4.11 16.57
N LEU A 122 -11.17 3.18 16.10
CA LEU A 122 -11.19 2.75 14.69
C LEU A 122 -10.98 1.24 14.60
N SER A 123 -11.69 0.61 13.65
CA SER A 123 -11.46 -0.81 13.37
C SER A 123 -10.02 -1.05 12.90
N GLY A 124 -9.36 -2.04 13.49
CA GLY A 124 -8.01 -2.48 13.15
C GLY A 124 -7.93 -3.57 12.08
N ILE A 125 -9.06 -4.08 11.57
CA ILE A 125 -9.10 -5.25 10.67
C ILE A 125 -8.20 -5.08 9.43
N ASN A 126 -8.17 -3.89 8.81
CA ASN A 126 -7.33 -3.62 7.65
C ASN A 126 -5.92 -3.09 8.02
N GLY A 127 -5.54 -3.24 9.30
CA GLY A 127 -4.24 -2.82 9.82
C GLY A 127 -4.06 -1.30 9.90
N VAL A 128 -2.86 -0.89 10.31
CA VAL A 128 -2.50 0.52 10.56
C VAL A 128 -2.66 1.38 9.30
N MET A 129 -2.47 0.80 8.12
CA MET A 129 -2.52 1.53 6.86
C MET A 129 -3.93 1.92 6.41
N ARG A 130 -4.98 1.24 6.91
CA ARG A 130 -6.37 1.45 6.48
C ARG A 130 -7.37 1.30 7.63
N PRO A 131 -7.16 1.97 8.76
CA PRO A 131 -8.01 1.79 9.93
C PRO A 131 -9.44 2.22 9.60
N GLY A 132 -10.40 1.32 9.81
CA GLY A 132 -11.82 1.58 9.61
C GLY A 132 -12.31 1.74 8.16
N ILE A 133 -11.45 1.69 7.16
CA ILE A 133 -11.81 1.95 5.75
C ILE A 133 -12.29 0.66 5.08
N VAL A 134 -13.54 0.63 4.64
CA VAL A 134 -14.16 -0.50 3.91
C VAL A 134 -14.24 -0.28 2.40
N HIS A 135 -14.21 0.96 1.94
CA HIS A 135 -14.22 1.31 0.52
C HIS A 135 -13.45 2.60 0.26
N ARG A 136 -13.20 2.90 -1.00
CA ARG A 136 -12.50 4.12 -1.39
C ARG A 136 -13.10 4.73 -2.66
N ILE A 137 -12.89 6.02 -2.82
CA ILE A 137 -13.15 6.77 -4.05
C ILE A 137 -11.86 7.50 -4.45
N ASP A 138 -11.74 7.86 -5.71
CA ASP A 138 -10.54 8.51 -6.24
C ASP A 138 -10.31 9.90 -5.64
N MET A 139 -9.08 10.40 -5.75
CA MET A 139 -8.66 11.70 -5.22
C MET A 139 -9.59 12.83 -5.69
N ASP A 140 -9.88 12.86 -6.99
CA ASP A 140 -10.70 13.94 -7.61
C ASP A 140 -12.20 13.68 -7.56
N THR A 141 -12.63 12.57 -6.95
CA THR A 141 -14.04 12.25 -6.72
C THR A 141 -14.49 12.76 -5.35
N THR A 142 -15.63 13.43 -5.31
CA THR A 142 -16.33 13.80 -4.07
C THR A 142 -17.40 12.78 -3.73
N GLY A 143 -17.76 12.65 -2.47
CA GLY A 143 -18.89 11.84 -2.06
C GLY A 143 -18.78 11.28 -0.66
N SER A 144 -19.86 10.61 -0.24
CA SER A 144 -19.96 10.00 1.08
C SER A 144 -19.04 8.79 1.17
N LEU A 145 -18.24 8.74 2.22
CA LEU A 145 -17.33 7.65 2.53
C LEU A 145 -17.62 7.14 3.93
N LEU A 146 -17.79 5.83 4.03
CA LEU A 146 -18.12 5.15 5.28
C LEU A 146 -16.83 4.69 5.98
N VAL A 147 -16.77 4.94 7.28
CA VAL A 147 -15.66 4.56 8.16
C VAL A 147 -16.22 3.76 9.32
N CYS A 148 -15.60 2.63 9.63
CA CYS A 148 -16.00 1.77 10.74
C CYS A 148 -15.18 2.10 12.00
N LYS A 149 -15.87 2.42 13.09
CA LYS A 149 -15.24 2.78 14.36
C LYS A 149 -14.85 1.54 15.19
N ASN A 150 -15.39 0.38 14.88
CA ASN A 150 -15.06 -0.89 15.53
C ASN A 150 -15.06 -2.07 14.55
N ASP A 151 -14.52 -3.21 15.02
CA ASP A 151 -14.34 -4.40 14.20
C ASP A 151 -15.66 -5.07 13.84
N THR A 152 -16.69 -4.97 14.69
CA THR A 152 -18.01 -5.54 14.43
C THR A 152 -18.68 -4.83 13.25
N ALA A 153 -18.70 -3.50 13.27
CA ALA A 153 -19.18 -2.71 12.15
C ALA A 153 -18.39 -2.99 10.86
N HIS A 154 -17.06 -3.13 10.99
CA HIS A 154 -16.21 -3.42 9.85
C HIS A 154 -16.54 -4.76 9.20
N GLN A 155 -16.71 -5.84 9.98
CA GLN A 155 -17.06 -7.16 9.46
C GLN A 155 -18.40 -7.15 8.73
N ILE A 156 -19.42 -6.48 9.30
CA ILE A 156 -20.74 -6.39 8.71
C ILE A 156 -20.74 -5.61 7.39
N LEU A 157 -19.95 -4.52 7.32
CA LEU A 157 -19.96 -3.60 6.18
C LEU A 157 -18.98 -3.97 5.08
N ALA A 158 -17.89 -4.69 5.41
CA ALA A 158 -16.95 -5.21 4.42
C ALA A 158 -17.48 -6.42 3.66
N ASP A 159 -18.32 -7.23 4.30
CA ASP A 159 -18.99 -8.38 3.69
C ASP A 159 -20.50 -8.28 3.99
N PRO A 160 -21.20 -7.35 3.34
CA PRO A 160 -22.62 -7.12 3.63
C PRO A 160 -23.39 -8.40 3.34
N PRO A 161 -24.29 -8.80 4.26
CA PRO A 161 -25.19 -9.91 4.00
C PRO A 161 -25.93 -9.63 2.70
N VAL A 162 -25.98 -10.62 1.80
CA VAL A 162 -26.73 -10.52 0.53
C VAL A 162 -28.15 -10.13 0.86
N LEU A 163 -28.47 -8.87 0.72
CA LEU A 163 -29.85 -8.41 0.87
C LEU A 163 -30.68 -9.16 -0.17
N PRO A 164 -31.78 -9.81 0.21
CA PRO A 164 -32.67 -10.45 -0.76
C PRO A 164 -33.06 -9.36 -1.76
N GLN A 165 -32.81 -9.63 -3.05
CA GLN A 165 -33.25 -8.73 -4.11
C GLN A 165 -34.76 -8.48 -3.93
N LEU A 166 -35.10 -7.28 -3.51
CA LEU A 166 -36.49 -6.83 -3.55
C LEU A 166 -36.87 -6.78 -5.03
N HIS A 167 -37.50 -7.82 -5.50
CA HIS A 167 -38.12 -7.83 -6.81
C HIS A 167 -39.17 -6.75 -6.75
N GLY A 168 -38.89 -5.65 -7.43
CA GLY A 168 -39.84 -4.54 -7.56
C GLY A 168 -41.14 -5.04 -8.18
N TYR A 169 -42.23 -4.57 -7.62
CA TYR A 169 -43.56 -4.64 -8.21
C TYR A 169 -43.63 -3.62 -9.39
#